data_55fd4a4ab4e53a20f8872ba9879fb69d
#
_entry.id   55fd4a4ab4e53a20f8872ba9879fb69d
#
_cell.length_a   1.000
_cell.length_b   1.000
_cell.length_c   1.000
_cell.angle_alpha   90.00
_cell.angle_beta   90.00
_cell.angle_gamma   90.00
#
_symmetry.space_group_name_H-M   'P 1'
#
loop_
_entity.id
_entity.type
_entity.pdbx_description
1 polymer ?
#
loop_
_entity_poly.entity_id
_entity_poly.type
_entity_poly.pdbx_seq_one_letter_code
_entity_poly.pdbx_strand_id
1 'polypeptide(L)'
;MTRAAYAEAFPAVTGRPLIKLPQMAGRSESEIFFDALALNAADVNAGGEAERLLEPFSAELAAALAARGDDLVRQGRMLPGAAEAVAAVAKLDGVVQAVLTGSSKPNAVLKLRAFGLDGFVDFDIGGYGSEAYPKGTLIRVARERASDKHGVPFGEEVTVYVADSPRDVDAARIGGARSLAVASGRASAAELRDAGADAVLPDLTGTAGLTALIERLTEPSAW
;
A
#
# COMPACT_ATOMS: atom_id res chain seq x y z
N MET A 1 -3.67 -14.70 10.25
CA MET A 1 -3.20 -15.06 8.91
C MET A 1 -1.79 -14.53 8.64
N THR A 2 -1.53 -13.25 8.50
CA THR A 2 -0.21 -12.69 8.16
C THR A 2 0.92 -13.14 9.12
N ARG A 3 0.68 -13.14 10.44
CA ARG A 3 1.66 -13.64 11.42
C ARG A 3 2.05 -15.11 11.19
N ALA A 4 1.10 -15.97 10.80
CA ALA A 4 1.36 -17.37 10.49
C ALA A 4 2.20 -17.54 9.22
N ALA A 5 1.93 -16.73 8.19
CA ALA A 5 2.73 -16.72 6.96
C ALA A 5 4.18 -16.26 7.21
N TYR A 6 4.39 -15.25 8.07
CA TYR A 6 5.74 -14.84 8.50
C TYR A 6 6.46 -15.95 9.29
N ALA A 7 5.75 -16.66 10.18
CA ALA A 7 6.32 -17.77 10.96
C ALA A 7 6.75 -18.95 10.08
N GLU A 8 6.20 -19.07 8.89
CA GLU A 8 6.56 -20.08 7.89
C GLU A 8 7.68 -19.59 6.96
N ALA A 9 7.52 -18.40 6.37
CA ALA A 9 8.47 -17.88 5.41
C ALA A 9 9.84 -17.52 6.02
N PHE A 10 9.86 -16.96 7.22
CA PHE A 10 11.11 -16.51 7.85
C PHE A 10 12.09 -17.66 8.10
N PRO A 11 11.71 -18.79 8.72
CA PRO A 11 12.62 -19.93 8.91
C PRO A 11 13.04 -20.57 7.59
N ALA A 12 12.15 -20.61 6.58
CA ALA A 12 12.45 -21.20 5.28
C ALA A 12 13.65 -20.50 4.59
N VAL A 13 13.75 -19.19 4.76
CA VAL A 13 14.78 -18.38 4.10
C VAL A 13 16.01 -18.17 4.97
N THR A 14 15.83 -17.99 6.28
CA THR A 14 16.95 -17.66 7.19
C THR A 14 17.57 -18.86 7.88
N GLY A 15 16.91 -20.02 7.88
CA GLY A 15 17.28 -21.17 8.70
C GLY A 15 17.15 -20.92 10.21
N ARG A 16 16.54 -19.82 10.63
CA ARG A 16 16.38 -19.42 12.04
C ARG A 16 14.89 -19.38 12.42
N PRO A 17 14.52 -19.77 13.64
CA PRO A 17 13.13 -19.67 14.08
C PRO A 17 12.71 -18.20 14.26
N LEU A 18 11.47 -17.86 13.89
CA LEU A 18 10.86 -16.58 14.18
C LEU A 18 10.28 -16.58 15.60
N ILE A 19 11.06 -16.14 16.59
CA ILE A 19 10.65 -16.09 18.00
C ILE A 19 9.94 -14.79 18.31
N LYS A 20 10.46 -13.67 17.79
CA LYS A 20 9.92 -12.32 18.00
C LYS A 20 9.46 -11.72 16.67
N LEU A 21 8.16 -11.43 16.54
CA LEU A 21 7.63 -10.73 15.38
C LEU A 21 7.56 -9.23 15.69
N PRO A 22 8.15 -8.37 14.84
CA PRO A 22 8.07 -6.93 15.01
C PRO A 22 6.64 -6.40 14.82
N GLN A 23 6.42 -5.12 15.17
CA GLN A 23 5.16 -4.45 14.91
C GLN A 23 4.94 -4.33 13.40
N MET A 24 3.76 -4.74 12.91
CA MET A 24 3.47 -4.83 11.48
C MET A 24 2.65 -3.65 10.94
N ALA A 25 1.84 -3.01 11.81
CA ALA A 25 0.88 -1.99 11.38
C ALA A 25 1.58 -0.75 10.80
N GLY A 26 1.17 -0.34 9.60
CA GLY A 26 1.68 0.86 8.93
C GLY A 26 3.09 0.73 8.35
N ARG A 27 3.64 -0.50 8.27
CA ARG A 27 5.00 -0.76 7.80
C ARG A 27 5.01 -1.59 6.51
N SER A 28 6.10 -1.47 5.75
CA SER A 28 6.32 -2.31 4.57
C SER A 28 6.78 -3.72 4.96
N GLU A 29 6.57 -4.67 4.06
CA GLU A 29 7.04 -6.05 4.26
C GLU A 29 8.57 -6.11 4.38
N SER A 30 9.30 -5.27 3.65
CA SER A 30 10.77 -5.15 3.79
C SER A 30 11.19 -4.63 5.17
N GLU A 31 10.56 -3.57 5.68
CA GLU A 31 10.85 -3.06 7.04
C GLU A 31 10.60 -4.13 8.10
N ILE A 32 9.47 -4.85 7.99
CA ILE A 32 9.13 -5.92 8.93
C ILE A 32 10.14 -7.05 8.85
N PHE A 33 10.59 -7.41 7.65
CA PHE A 33 11.59 -8.45 7.43
C PHE A 33 12.95 -8.08 8.07
N PHE A 34 13.46 -6.89 7.80
CA PHE A 34 14.75 -6.45 8.37
C PHE A 34 14.71 -6.35 9.89
N ASP A 35 13.60 -5.87 10.47
CA ASP A 35 13.43 -5.89 11.92
C ASP A 35 13.33 -7.31 12.47
N ALA A 36 12.64 -8.21 11.76
CA ALA A 36 12.57 -9.61 12.15
C ALA A 36 13.96 -10.27 12.14
N LEU A 37 14.80 -9.96 11.14
CA LEU A 37 16.20 -10.39 11.10
C LEU A 37 16.98 -9.84 12.31
N ALA A 38 16.88 -8.56 12.59
CA ALA A 38 17.56 -7.95 13.73
C ALA A 38 17.16 -8.58 15.08
N LEU A 39 15.89 -9.00 15.21
CA LEU A 39 15.35 -9.58 16.46
C LEU A 39 15.62 -11.08 16.62
N ASN A 40 15.85 -11.83 15.53
CA ASN A 40 15.88 -13.29 15.56
C ASN A 40 17.13 -13.92 14.92
N ALA A 41 17.82 -13.19 14.07
CA ALA A 41 18.96 -13.67 13.26
C ALA A 41 19.98 -12.54 13.01
N ALA A 42 20.41 -11.87 14.10
CA ALA A 42 21.31 -10.72 14.00
C ALA A 42 22.66 -11.06 13.35
N ASP A 43 23.10 -12.31 13.42
CA ASP A 43 24.29 -12.86 12.77
C ASP A 43 24.18 -12.86 11.22
N VAL A 44 22.97 -12.98 10.69
CA VAL A 44 22.69 -12.96 9.25
C VAL A 44 22.71 -11.53 8.69
N ASN A 45 22.64 -10.53 9.56
CA ASN A 45 22.57 -9.12 9.15
C ASN A 45 23.96 -8.51 8.80
N ALA A 46 25.02 -9.29 8.83
CA ALA A 46 26.38 -8.83 8.56
C ALA A 46 26.74 -8.95 7.07
N GLY A 47 27.23 -7.88 6.47
CA GLY A 47 27.86 -7.93 5.13
C GLY A 47 26.92 -7.92 3.92
N GLY A 48 25.71 -7.36 4.01
CA GLY A 48 24.76 -7.25 2.89
C GLY A 48 24.03 -8.55 2.57
N GLU A 49 24.06 -9.52 3.49
CA GLU A 49 23.34 -10.79 3.33
C GLU A 49 21.83 -10.59 3.51
N ALA A 50 21.42 -9.68 4.39
CA ALA A 50 20.03 -9.36 4.64
C ALA A 50 19.28 -8.91 3.38
N GLU A 51 19.89 -8.06 2.56
CA GLU A 51 19.31 -7.57 1.31
C GLU A 51 19.10 -8.69 0.30
N ARG A 52 20.02 -9.68 0.26
CA ARG A 52 19.92 -10.84 -0.64
C ARG A 52 18.78 -11.79 -0.24
N LEU A 53 18.39 -11.78 1.02
CA LEU A 53 17.31 -12.61 1.53
C LEU A 53 15.92 -11.99 1.35
N LEU A 54 15.83 -10.71 1.03
CA LEU A 54 14.54 -10.01 0.92
C LEU A 54 13.68 -10.56 -0.22
N GLU A 55 14.26 -10.80 -1.40
CA GLU A 55 13.52 -11.35 -2.53
C GLU A 55 13.05 -12.79 -2.28
N PRO A 56 13.91 -13.74 -1.86
CA PRO A 56 13.47 -15.08 -1.44
C PRO A 56 12.41 -15.04 -0.33
N PHE A 57 12.58 -14.18 0.67
CA PHE A 57 11.59 -14.03 1.73
C PHE A 57 10.23 -13.53 1.21
N SER A 58 10.24 -12.55 0.30
CA SER A 58 9.02 -12.04 -0.31
C SER A 58 8.29 -13.12 -1.12
N ALA A 59 9.02 -13.99 -1.81
CA ALA A 59 8.48 -15.12 -2.55
C ALA A 59 7.85 -16.17 -1.62
N GLU A 60 8.56 -16.58 -0.57
CA GLU A 60 8.06 -17.54 0.43
C GLU A 60 6.85 -16.99 1.18
N LEU A 61 6.87 -15.69 1.54
CA LEU A 61 5.73 -15.04 2.18
C LEU A 61 4.50 -15.01 1.26
N ALA A 62 4.70 -14.75 -0.03
CA ALA A 62 3.62 -14.79 -1.01
C ALA A 62 3.04 -16.19 -1.16
N ALA A 63 3.88 -17.23 -1.23
CA ALA A 63 3.45 -18.62 -1.28
C ALA A 63 2.67 -19.02 -0.01
N ALA A 64 3.19 -18.68 1.16
CA ALA A 64 2.55 -18.95 2.44
C ALA A 64 1.19 -18.22 2.61
N LEU A 65 1.05 -17.01 2.07
CA LEU A 65 -0.22 -16.28 2.04
C LEU A 65 -1.19 -16.86 1.03
N ALA A 66 -0.72 -17.24 -0.15
CA ALA A 66 -1.54 -17.86 -1.20
C ALA A 66 -2.13 -19.20 -0.72
N ALA A 67 -1.35 -20.02 -0.02
CA ALA A 67 -1.81 -21.27 0.59
C ALA A 67 -2.94 -21.05 1.65
N ARG A 68 -3.11 -19.82 2.12
CA ARG A 68 -4.14 -19.39 3.08
C ARG A 68 -5.23 -18.50 2.46
N GLY A 69 -5.42 -18.58 1.16
CA GLY A 69 -6.39 -17.73 0.44
C GLY A 69 -7.80 -17.78 1.03
N ASP A 70 -8.29 -18.96 1.40
CA ASP A 70 -9.60 -19.12 2.04
C ASP A 70 -9.68 -18.42 3.42
N ASP A 71 -8.59 -18.44 4.18
CA ASP A 71 -8.51 -17.72 5.45
C ASP A 71 -8.52 -16.21 5.25
N LEU A 72 -7.96 -15.73 4.13
CA LEU A 72 -7.99 -14.32 3.79
C LEU A 72 -9.42 -13.82 3.63
N VAL A 73 -10.25 -14.54 2.91
CA VAL A 73 -11.68 -14.20 2.73
C VAL A 73 -12.44 -14.32 4.05
N ARG A 74 -12.21 -15.39 4.83
CA ARG A 74 -12.93 -15.61 6.09
C ARG A 74 -12.60 -14.62 7.20
N GLN A 75 -11.34 -14.20 7.30
CA GLN A 75 -10.84 -13.33 8.38
C GLN A 75 -10.66 -11.88 7.96
N GLY A 76 -10.51 -11.63 6.65
CA GLY A 76 -10.41 -10.30 6.09
C GLY A 76 -11.74 -9.57 6.11
N ARG A 77 -11.65 -8.25 6.05
CA ARG A 77 -12.82 -7.38 5.93
C ARG A 77 -12.55 -6.30 4.90
N MET A 78 -13.49 -6.15 3.99
CA MET A 78 -13.55 -4.96 3.15
C MET A 78 -14.19 -3.82 3.95
N LEU A 79 -13.65 -2.63 3.82
CA LEU A 79 -14.25 -1.45 4.44
C LEU A 79 -15.61 -1.16 3.78
N PRO A 80 -16.60 -0.66 4.53
CA PRO A 80 -17.87 -0.23 3.95
C PRO A 80 -17.66 0.78 2.84
N GLY A 81 -18.29 0.57 1.70
CA GLY A 81 -18.19 1.44 0.52
C GLY A 81 -16.92 1.27 -0.32
N ALA A 82 -15.97 0.40 0.08
CA ALA A 82 -14.68 0.29 -0.63
C ALA A 82 -14.84 -0.23 -2.07
N ALA A 83 -15.67 -1.22 -2.30
CA ALA A 83 -15.90 -1.76 -3.65
C ALA A 83 -16.53 -0.73 -4.57
N GLU A 84 -17.56 -0.05 -4.07
CA GLU A 84 -18.29 1.00 -4.79
C GLU A 84 -17.36 2.20 -5.06
N ALA A 85 -16.52 2.56 -4.11
CA ALA A 85 -15.55 3.66 -4.24
C ALA A 85 -14.53 3.38 -5.34
N VAL A 86 -13.88 2.22 -5.30
CA VAL A 86 -12.88 1.80 -6.29
C VAL A 86 -13.52 1.68 -7.69
N ALA A 87 -14.73 1.10 -7.77
CA ALA A 87 -15.47 0.99 -9.03
C ALA A 87 -15.95 2.36 -9.57
N ALA A 88 -16.26 3.31 -8.70
CA ALA A 88 -16.67 4.65 -9.11
C ALA A 88 -15.49 5.44 -9.70
N VAL A 89 -14.33 5.38 -9.03
CA VAL A 89 -13.11 6.05 -9.53
C VAL A 89 -12.64 5.44 -10.86
N ALA A 90 -12.76 4.12 -11.04
CA ALA A 90 -12.44 3.46 -12.31
C ALA A 90 -13.29 3.90 -13.51
N LYS A 91 -14.39 4.61 -13.27
CA LYS A 91 -15.27 5.15 -14.33
C LYS A 91 -15.00 6.60 -14.67
N LEU A 92 -14.10 7.25 -13.93
CA LEU A 92 -13.74 8.63 -14.23
C LEU A 92 -12.88 8.69 -15.51
N ASP A 93 -13.28 9.55 -16.43
CA ASP A 93 -12.55 9.72 -17.69
C ASP A 93 -11.15 10.29 -17.42
N GLY A 94 -10.14 9.72 -18.09
CA GLY A 94 -8.75 10.15 -17.95
C GLY A 94 -8.08 9.80 -16.61
N VAL A 95 -8.73 9.02 -15.75
CA VAL A 95 -8.18 8.56 -14.47
C VAL A 95 -7.66 7.13 -14.57
N VAL A 96 -6.48 6.89 -14.04
CA VAL A 96 -5.92 5.56 -13.84
C VAL A 96 -5.78 5.30 -12.34
N GLN A 97 -6.13 4.09 -11.90
CA GLN A 97 -5.99 3.68 -10.51
C GLN A 97 -4.85 2.68 -10.32
N ALA A 98 -4.03 2.91 -9.32
CA ALA A 98 -2.95 2.02 -8.93
C ALA A 98 -3.01 1.68 -7.44
N VAL A 99 -2.20 0.71 -7.04
CA VAL A 99 -2.04 0.29 -5.65
C VAL A 99 -0.75 0.88 -5.10
N LEU A 100 -0.85 1.53 -3.94
CA LEU A 100 0.31 1.87 -3.13
C LEU A 100 0.20 1.17 -1.79
N THR A 101 1.12 0.26 -1.52
CA THR A 101 1.03 -0.61 -0.33
C THR A 101 2.39 -0.99 0.22
N GLY A 102 2.46 -1.22 1.54
CA GLY A 102 3.61 -1.86 2.18
C GLY A 102 3.76 -3.36 1.87
N SER A 103 2.80 -3.97 1.19
CA SER A 103 2.92 -5.36 0.74
C SER A 103 3.74 -5.46 -0.54
N SER A 104 4.31 -6.64 -0.80
CA SER A 104 4.86 -6.99 -2.12
C SER A 104 3.74 -7.07 -3.18
N LYS A 105 4.10 -6.92 -4.47
CA LYS A 105 3.13 -6.99 -5.58
C LYS A 105 2.30 -8.28 -5.56
N PRO A 106 2.88 -9.49 -5.44
CA PRO A 106 2.10 -10.73 -5.38
C PRO A 106 1.08 -10.74 -4.23
N ASN A 107 1.46 -10.23 -3.06
CA ASN A 107 0.58 -10.16 -1.91
C ASN A 107 -0.54 -9.13 -2.07
N ALA A 108 -0.27 -8.01 -2.72
CA ALA A 108 -1.28 -7.01 -3.05
C ALA A 108 -2.31 -7.56 -4.05
N VAL A 109 -1.86 -8.22 -5.12
CA VAL A 109 -2.72 -8.88 -6.11
C VAL A 109 -3.60 -9.93 -5.43
N LEU A 110 -3.01 -10.80 -4.61
CA LEU A 110 -3.75 -11.83 -3.87
C LEU A 110 -4.86 -11.23 -3.01
N LYS A 111 -4.55 -10.18 -2.23
CA LYS A 111 -5.50 -9.52 -1.35
C LYS A 111 -6.64 -8.85 -2.11
N LEU A 112 -6.34 -8.09 -3.16
CA LEU A 112 -7.37 -7.40 -3.94
C LEU A 112 -8.26 -8.38 -4.71
N ARG A 113 -7.66 -9.42 -5.29
CA ARG A 113 -8.40 -10.49 -5.99
C ARG A 113 -9.33 -11.25 -5.08
N ALA A 114 -8.92 -11.54 -3.83
CA ALA A 114 -9.76 -12.22 -2.84
C ALA A 114 -11.07 -11.47 -2.52
N PHE A 115 -11.09 -10.15 -2.76
CA PHE A 115 -12.27 -9.29 -2.55
C PHE A 115 -12.86 -8.72 -3.85
N GLY A 116 -12.43 -9.21 -5.03
CA GLY A 116 -12.96 -8.79 -6.32
C GLY A 116 -12.63 -7.35 -6.71
N LEU A 117 -11.53 -6.79 -6.18
CA LEU A 117 -11.09 -5.42 -6.45
C LEU A 117 -9.99 -5.33 -7.50
N ASP A 118 -9.43 -6.45 -7.92
CA ASP A 118 -8.28 -6.51 -8.83
C ASP A 118 -8.58 -5.99 -10.25
N GLY A 119 -9.83 -6.08 -10.70
CA GLY A 119 -10.24 -5.56 -12.00
C GLY A 119 -10.34 -4.02 -12.10
N PHE A 120 -10.22 -3.30 -11.00
CA PHE A 120 -10.35 -1.85 -10.96
C PHE A 120 -9.02 -1.09 -10.86
N VAL A 121 -7.90 -1.80 -10.72
CA VAL A 121 -6.58 -1.20 -10.49
C VAL A 121 -5.55 -1.74 -11.46
N ASP A 122 -4.63 -0.89 -11.85
CA ASP A 122 -3.47 -1.28 -12.66
C ASP A 122 -2.28 -1.60 -11.75
N PHE A 123 -1.96 -2.89 -11.63
CA PHE A 123 -0.85 -3.36 -10.81
C PHE A 123 0.53 -3.06 -11.39
N ASP A 124 0.62 -2.71 -12.66
CA ASP A 124 1.92 -2.47 -13.31
C ASP A 124 2.45 -1.06 -13.01
N ILE A 125 1.55 -0.14 -12.68
CA ILE A 125 1.91 1.22 -12.27
C ILE A 125 1.87 1.42 -10.73
N GLY A 126 1.70 0.33 -9.96
CA GLY A 126 1.69 0.38 -8.49
C GLY A 126 3.06 0.60 -7.86
N GLY A 127 3.05 0.94 -6.56
CA GLY A 127 4.23 1.01 -5.70
C GLY A 127 4.12 0.01 -4.53
N TYR A 128 5.14 -0.81 -4.33
CA TYR A 128 5.11 -1.97 -3.43
C TYR A 128 6.21 -1.94 -2.39
N GLY A 129 5.91 -2.37 -1.18
CA GLY A 129 6.81 -2.30 -0.03
C GLY A 129 8.04 -3.20 -0.09
N SER A 130 8.19 -4.02 -1.12
CA SER A 130 9.43 -4.75 -1.43
C SER A 130 10.40 -3.97 -2.31
N GLU A 131 10.02 -2.81 -2.86
CA GLU A 131 10.77 -2.10 -3.90
C GLU A 131 11.57 -0.91 -3.38
N ALA A 132 11.03 -0.16 -2.44
CA ALA A 132 11.68 1.05 -1.92
C ALA A 132 11.19 1.44 -0.52
N TYR A 133 12.00 2.26 0.14
CA TYR A 133 11.70 2.91 1.42
C TYR A 133 12.32 4.31 1.43
N PRO A 134 11.69 5.31 2.01
CA PRO A 134 10.37 5.32 2.70
C PRO A 134 9.17 5.27 1.74
N LYS A 135 7.96 5.11 2.30
CA LYS A 135 6.70 4.94 1.55
C LYS A 135 6.42 6.06 0.52
N GLY A 136 6.84 7.30 0.80
CA GLY A 136 6.76 8.41 -0.16
C GLY A 136 7.54 8.16 -1.46
N THR A 137 8.62 7.39 -1.41
CA THR A 137 9.36 6.98 -2.61
C THR A 137 8.53 6.08 -3.52
N LEU A 138 7.66 5.23 -2.95
CA LEU A 138 6.76 4.37 -3.72
C LEU A 138 5.73 5.17 -4.53
N ILE A 139 5.29 6.33 -4.03
CA ILE A 139 4.39 7.24 -4.77
C ILE A 139 5.11 7.73 -6.02
N ARG A 140 6.37 8.18 -5.89
CA ARG A 140 7.17 8.64 -7.02
C ARG A 140 7.39 7.53 -8.04
N VAL A 141 7.73 6.32 -7.60
CA VAL A 141 7.87 5.14 -8.47
C VAL A 141 6.56 4.85 -9.23
N ALA A 142 5.42 4.90 -8.54
CA ALA A 142 4.12 4.69 -9.17
C ALA A 142 3.82 5.77 -10.24
N ARG A 143 4.12 7.04 -9.96
CA ARG A 143 3.96 8.15 -10.91
C ARG A 143 4.85 8.01 -12.14
N GLU A 144 6.12 7.63 -11.95
CA GLU A 144 7.07 7.37 -13.04
C GLU A 144 6.56 6.23 -13.94
N ARG A 145 6.14 5.11 -13.36
CA ARG A 145 5.55 3.99 -14.09
C ARG A 145 4.29 4.36 -14.86
N ALA A 146 3.42 5.16 -14.24
CA ALA A 146 2.21 5.67 -14.90
C ALA A 146 2.59 6.57 -16.08
N SER A 147 3.56 7.46 -15.91
CA SER A 147 4.04 8.34 -16.97
C SER A 147 4.62 7.56 -18.16
N ASP A 148 5.45 6.56 -17.86
CA ASP A 148 6.04 5.69 -18.89
C ASP A 148 4.97 4.88 -19.64
N LYS A 149 4.00 4.32 -18.92
CA LYS A 149 2.95 3.48 -19.50
C LYS A 149 1.98 4.26 -20.37
N HIS A 150 1.60 5.47 -19.95
CA HIS A 150 0.58 6.27 -20.62
C HIS A 150 1.15 7.37 -21.53
N GLY A 151 2.47 7.60 -21.51
CA GLY A 151 3.12 8.59 -22.36
C GLY A 151 2.80 10.06 -22.01
N VAL A 152 2.30 10.30 -20.80
CA VAL A 152 1.95 11.64 -20.28
C VAL A 152 2.48 11.80 -18.86
N PRO A 153 2.88 13.01 -18.44
CA PRO A 153 3.40 13.21 -17.09
C PRO A 153 2.28 13.11 -16.05
N PHE A 154 2.54 12.37 -14.98
CA PHE A 154 1.71 12.35 -13.77
C PHE A 154 2.40 13.20 -12.69
N GLY A 155 2.20 14.51 -12.73
CA GLY A 155 2.70 15.46 -11.75
C GLY A 155 1.95 15.40 -10.41
N GLU A 156 2.41 16.20 -9.43
CA GLU A 156 1.75 16.30 -8.11
C GLU A 156 0.30 16.77 -8.23
N GLU A 157 0.07 17.71 -9.12
CA GLU A 157 -1.23 18.36 -9.36
C GLU A 157 -2.31 17.43 -9.91
N VAL A 158 -1.91 16.32 -10.54
CA VAL A 158 -2.83 15.31 -11.11
C VAL A 158 -2.74 13.96 -10.42
N THR A 159 -2.02 13.87 -9.30
CA THR A 159 -1.87 12.63 -8.54
C THR A 159 -2.54 12.75 -7.17
N VAL A 160 -3.48 11.85 -6.89
CA VAL A 160 -4.16 11.78 -5.58
C VAL A 160 -3.80 10.46 -4.91
N TYR A 161 -3.28 10.55 -3.67
CA TYR A 161 -3.08 9.40 -2.81
C TYR A 161 -4.20 9.31 -1.78
N VAL A 162 -5.00 8.25 -1.88
CA VAL A 162 -6.08 7.96 -0.92
C VAL A 162 -5.48 7.19 0.26
N ALA A 163 -5.63 7.72 1.47
CA ALA A 163 -4.89 7.30 2.65
C ALA A 163 -5.76 7.27 3.92
N ASP A 164 -5.32 6.58 4.98
CA ASP A 164 -6.08 6.45 6.22
C ASP A 164 -5.27 6.79 7.50
N SER A 165 -4.05 7.29 7.33
CA SER A 165 -3.18 7.59 8.46
C SER A 165 -2.36 8.88 8.28
N PRO A 166 -1.95 9.56 9.37
CA PRO A 166 -1.04 10.70 9.30
C PRO A 166 0.28 10.40 8.56
N ARG A 167 0.81 9.18 8.71
CA ARG A 167 2.02 8.75 7.99
C ARG A 167 1.82 8.70 6.48
N ASP A 168 0.62 8.36 6.04
CA ASP A 168 0.29 8.33 4.62
C ASP A 168 0.10 9.72 4.05
N VAL A 169 -0.44 10.65 4.83
CA VAL A 169 -0.49 12.08 4.46
C VAL A 169 0.92 12.64 4.28
N ASP A 170 1.83 12.35 5.20
CA ASP A 170 3.25 12.69 5.04
C ASP A 170 3.89 12.01 3.81
N ALA A 171 3.55 10.75 3.55
CA ALA A 171 4.04 10.05 2.38
C ALA A 171 3.56 10.69 1.06
N ALA A 172 2.32 11.15 1.00
CA ALA A 172 1.78 11.90 -0.15
C ALA A 172 2.61 13.15 -0.42
N ARG A 173 2.84 13.96 0.61
CA ARG A 173 3.65 15.18 0.52
C ARG A 173 5.09 14.90 0.05
N ILE A 174 5.74 13.85 0.59
CA ILE A 174 7.12 13.45 0.22
C ILE A 174 7.16 12.92 -1.21
N GLY A 175 6.15 12.18 -1.63
CA GLY A 175 6.06 11.54 -2.94
C GLY A 175 5.55 12.46 -4.06
N GLY A 176 5.14 13.68 -3.72
CA GLY A 176 4.55 14.62 -4.66
C GLY A 176 3.18 14.15 -5.14
N ALA A 177 2.22 14.04 -4.23
CA ALA A 177 0.84 13.74 -4.53
C ALA A 177 -0.09 14.53 -3.59
N ARG A 178 -1.29 14.83 -4.04
CA ARG A 178 -2.36 15.33 -3.17
C ARG A 178 -2.85 14.21 -2.27
N SER A 179 -3.15 14.54 -1.02
CA SER A 179 -3.64 13.58 -0.03
C SER A 179 -5.16 13.68 0.16
N LEU A 180 -5.88 12.62 -0.16
CA LEU A 180 -7.28 12.44 0.19
C LEU A 180 -7.38 11.43 1.33
N ALA A 181 -7.51 11.92 2.56
CA ALA A 181 -7.55 11.06 3.71
C ALA A 181 -8.96 10.56 4.03
N VAL A 182 -9.07 9.30 4.46
CA VAL A 182 -10.34 8.65 4.81
C VAL A 182 -10.28 8.22 6.26
N ALA A 183 -11.17 8.75 7.11
CA ALA A 183 -11.20 8.47 8.54
C ALA A 183 -11.88 7.13 8.88
N SER A 184 -11.64 6.11 8.06
CA SER A 184 -12.15 4.73 8.24
C SER A 184 -11.18 3.82 8.97
N GLY A 185 -9.96 4.31 9.25
CA GLY A 185 -8.88 3.60 9.92
C GLY A 185 -8.86 3.86 11.43
N ARG A 186 -7.65 3.94 11.99
CA ARG A 186 -7.45 4.25 13.42
C ARG A 186 -7.41 5.76 13.69
N ALA A 187 -7.02 6.55 12.71
CA ALA A 187 -6.93 7.98 12.83
C ALA A 187 -8.31 8.62 12.67
N SER A 188 -8.59 9.60 13.50
CA SER A 188 -9.78 10.45 13.42
C SER A 188 -9.64 11.47 12.27
N ALA A 189 -10.75 12.02 11.82
CA ALA A 189 -10.76 13.09 10.84
C ALA A 189 -9.99 14.35 11.30
N ALA A 190 -9.94 14.60 12.61
CA ALA A 190 -9.18 15.71 13.17
C ALA A 190 -7.67 15.45 13.01
N GLU A 191 -7.18 14.29 13.45
CA GLU A 191 -5.77 13.92 13.31
C GLU A 191 -5.29 13.93 11.84
N LEU A 192 -6.14 13.52 10.90
CA LEU A 192 -5.82 13.57 9.47
C LEU A 192 -5.74 15.01 8.94
N ARG A 193 -6.62 15.91 9.40
CA ARG A 193 -6.52 17.35 9.06
C ARG A 193 -5.30 18.00 9.69
N ASP A 194 -5.01 17.69 10.94
CA ASP A 194 -3.83 18.21 11.65
C ASP A 194 -2.52 17.74 11.02
N ALA A 195 -2.51 16.54 10.39
CA ALA A 195 -1.40 16.05 9.59
C ALA A 195 -1.25 16.78 8.24
N GLY A 196 -2.20 17.63 7.85
CA GLY A 196 -2.16 18.42 6.63
C GLY A 196 -2.74 17.74 5.40
N ALA A 197 -3.72 16.83 5.57
CA ALA A 197 -4.43 16.25 4.43
C ALA A 197 -5.14 17.31 3.60
N ASP A 198 -5.01 17.26 2.25
CA ASP A 198 -5.65 18.22 1.33
C ASP A 198 -7.18 18.10 1.36
N ALA A 199 -7.69 16.89 1.60
CA ALA A 199 -9.11 16.65 1.86
C ALA A 199 -9.29 15.47 2.81
N VAL A 200 -10.43 15.46 3.54
CA VAL A 200 -10.76 14.36 4.48
C VAL A 200 -12.20 13.92 4.29
N LEU A 201 -12.39 12.61 4.08
CA LEU A 201 -13.69 11.95 4.09
C LEU A 201 -13.90 11.18 5.40
N PRO A 202 -15.14 11.08 5.90
CA PRO A 202 -15.44 10.26 7.07
C PRO A 202 -15.30 8.76 6.78
N ASP A 203 -15.67 8.32 5.59
CA ASP A 203 -15.64 6.94 5.11
C ASP A 203 -15.71 6.87 3.58
N LEU A 204 -15.81 5.65 3.02
CA LEU A 204 -15.92 5.40 1.57
C LEU A 204 -17.36 5.18 1.08
N THR A 205 -18.38 5.32 1.93
CA THR A 205 -19.78 5.03 1.54
C THR A 205 -20.36 6.10 0.62
N GLY A 206 -19.84 7.32 0.66
CA GLY A 206 -20.26 8.44 -0.19
C GLY A 206 -19.45 8.56 -1.48
N THR A 207 -19.62 7.65 -2.44
CA THR A 207 -18.84 7.61 -3.69
C THR A 207 -18.87 8.92 -4.48
N ALA A 208 -20.00 9.62 -4.54
CA ALA A 208 -20.09 10.93 -5.21
C ALA A 208 -19.21 12.00 -4.55
N GLY A 209 -19.09 11.97 -3.22
CA GLY A 209 -18.18 12.85 -2.50
C GLY A 209 -16.71 12.53 -2.78
N LEU A 210 -16.38 11.25 -2.89
CA LEU A 210 -15.02 10.79 -3.23
C LEU A 210 -14.62 11.25 -4.64
N THR A 211 -15.44 10.99 -5.66
CA THR A 211 -15.14 11.35 -7.04
C THR A 211 -15.03 12.85 -7.22
N ALA A 212 -15.97 13.63 -6.65
CA ALA A 212 -15.91 15.09 -6.69
C ALA A 212 -14.66 15.68 -6.01
N LEU A 213 -14.17 15.04 -4.94
CA LEU A 213 -12.92 15.46 -4.31
C LEU A 213 -11.69 15.12 -5.16
N ILE A 214 -11.67 13.96 -5.81
CA ILE A 214 -10.58 13.59 -6.73
C ILE A 214 -10.53 14.60 -7.89
N GLU A 215 -11.65 14.86 -8.55
CA GLU A 215 -11.74 15.86 -9.64
C GLU A 215 -11.24 17.23 -9.17
N ARG A 216 -11.74 17.73 -8.03
CA ARG A 216 -11.31 19.03 -7.48
C ARG A 216 -9.82 19.08 -7.15
N LEU A 217 -9.25 18.00 -6.60
CA LEU A 217 -7.82 17.95 -6.24
C LEU A 217 -6.90 17.86 -7.47
N THR A 218 -7.45 17.45 -8.61
CA THR A 218 -6.71 17.32 -9.87
C THR A 218 -7.06 18.43 -10.89
N GLU A 219 -7.96 19.35 -10.54
CA GLU A 219 -8.23 20.52 -11.37
C GLU A 219 -6.97 21.38 -11.50
N PRO A 220 -6.60 21.79 -12.72
CA PRO A 220 -5.51 22.75 -12.90
C PRO A 220 -5.80 24.03 -12.13
N SER A 221 -4.86 24.47 -11.29
CA SER A 221 -4.98 25.77 -10.63
C SER A 221 -5.16 26.85 -11.68
N ALA A 222 -6.29 27.53 -11.67
CA ALA A 222 -6.47 28.72 -12.52
C ALA A 222 -5.49 29.79 -12.03
N TRP A 223 -4.50 30.11 -12.87
CA TRP A 223 -3.56 31.25 -12.69
C TRP A 223 -4.21 32.54 -13.12
#